data_24f35888b66473c074702609928b3f32
#
_entry.id   24f35888b66473c074702609928b3f32
#
_cell.length_a   1.000
_cell.length_b   1.000
_cell.length_c   1.000
_cell.angle_alpha   90.00
_cell.angle_beta   90.00
_cell.angle_gamma   90.00
#
_symmetry.space_group_name_H-M   'P 1'
#
loop_
_entity.id
_entity.type
_entity.pdbx_description
1 polymer ?
#
loop_
_entity_poly.entity_id
_entity_poly.type
_entity_poly.pdbx_seq_one_letter_code
_entity_poly.pdbx_strand_id
1 'polypeptide(L)'
;MSVSIEDVRQALNELGKLRFGEMRVEEAMHQIVQTTHAIFNVDGAGLMLADVDHHLLNAAVSDDRMRHLEELQIRHQEGPCIAAFEDKNLVRAEDLTQEMRWPSFSKHAVTRGIRAVLASPIPYNQDAVGVVAVTSEERRPWSAEAELALLAFTDLAALLIASMMLGEQQTELAAQLQSALNSRAIIEQAKGVLIGQQGLTAHDAYAQLRAQARTERRKLAIISAEVVRNAIRTDSEN
;
A
#
# COMPACT_ATOMS: atom_id res chain seq x y z
N MET A 1 9.74 -30.12 -7.93
CA MET A 1 11.11 -29.51 -8.03
C MET A 1 11.37 -28.74 -6.76
N SER A 2 12.56 -28.81 -6.20
CA SER A 2 12.94 -28.02 -5.02
C SER A 2 13.38 -26.63 -5.44
N VAL A 3 13.02 -25.61 -4.69
CA VAL A 3 13.55 -24.26 -4.85
C VAL A 3 15.06 -24.31 -4.55
N SER A 4 15.89 -23.83 -5.47
CA SER A 4 17.33 -23.78 -5.24
C SER A 4 17.75 -22.40 -4.70
N ILE A 5 18.83 -22.35 -3.93
CA ILE A 5 19.40 -21.07 -3.44
C ILE A 5 19.79 -20.16 -4.62
N GLU A 6 20.20 -20.74 -5.75
CA GLU A 6 20.57 -19.98 -6.94
C GLU A 6 19.34 -19.32 -7.58
N ASP A 7 18.18 -20.00 -7.65
CA ASP A 7 16.94 -19.46 -8.16
C ASP A 7 16.48 -18.27 -7.30
N VAL A 8 16.56 -18.42 -5.97
CA VAL A 8 16.24 -17.34 -5.02
C VAL A 8 17.16 -16.14 -5.22
N ARG A 9 18.48 -16.38 -5.34
CA ARG A 9 19.45 -15.31 -5.56
C ARG A 9 19.21 -14.56 -6.86
N GLN A 10 18.92 -15.29 -7.94
CA GLN A 10 18.62 -14.69 -9.24
C GLN A 10 17.38 -13.80 -9.16
N ALA A 11 16.36 -14.26 -8.49
CA ALA A 11 15.11 -13.51 -8.33
C ALA A 11 15.25 -12.27 -7.46
N LEU A 12 15.96 -12.37 -6.36
CA LEU A 12 16.27 -11.20 -5.54
C LEU A 12 17.07 -10.17 -6.34
N ASN A 13 17.97 -10.62 -7.21
CA ASN A 13 18.70 -9.73 -8.12
C ASN A 13 17.77 -9.07 -9.16
N GLU A 14 16.82 -9.81 -9.72
CA GLU A 14 15.83 -9.23 -10.67
C GLU A 14 14.93 -8.22 -9.97
N LEU A 15 14.40 -8.55 -8.80
CA LEU A 15 13.62 -7.60 -8.00
C LEU A 15 14.45 -6.37 -7.60
N GLY A 16 15.72 -6.55 -7.26
CA GLY A 16 16.63 -5.45 -6.92
C GLY A 16 16.96 -4.49 -8.08
N LYS A 17 16.73 -4.90 -9.33
CA LYS A 17 16.86 -4.03 -10.52
C LYS A 17 15.64 -3.14 -10.74
N LEU A 18 14.50 -3.49 -10.14
CA LEU A 18 13.27 -2.72 -10.29
C LEU A 18 13.40 -1.39 -9.51
N ARG A 19 12.99 -0.32 -10.15
CA ARG A 19 12.96 1.01 -9.54
C ARG A 19 11.67 1.20 -8.76
N PHE A 20 11.54 0.52 -7.63
CA PHE A 20 10.31 0.54 -6.82
C PHE A 20 9.87 1.97 -6.42
N GLY A 21 10.80 2.91 -6.25
CA GLY A 21 10.46 4.31 -5.96
C GLY A 21 9.78 5.07 -7.11
N GLU A 22 9.78 4.50 -8.32
CA GLU A 22 9.12 5.06 -9.52
C GLU A 22 7.85 4.27 -9.89
N MET A 23 7.57 3.14 -9.21
CA MET A 23 6.42 2.26 -9.46
C MET A 23 5.28 2.59 -8.49
N ARG A 24 4.05 2.33 -8.93
CA ARG A 24 2.89 2.35 -8.03
C ARG A 24 2.93 1.13 -7.10
N VAL A 25 2.34 1.28 -5.92
CA VAL A 25 2.31 0.22 -4.89
C VAL A 25 1.72 -1.09 -5.45
N GLU A 26 0.61 -0.99 -6.19
CA GLU A 26 -0.04 -2.15 -6.79
C GLU A 26 0.84 -2.89 -7.80
N GLU A 27 1.60 -2.15 -8.60
CA GLU A 27 2.54 -2.73 -9.58
C GLU A 27 3.67 -3.48 -8.90
N ALA A 28 4.23 -2.91 -7.84
CA ALA A 28 5.28 -3.53 -7.05
C ALA A 28 4.82 -4.82 -6.37
N MET A 29 3.63 -4.81 -5.77
CA MET A 29 3.04 -6.01 -5.15
C MET A 29 2.78 -7.10 -6.18
N HIS A 30 2.25 -6.73 -7.34
CA HIS A 30 2.03 -7.68 -8.43
C HIS A 30 3.36 -8.30 -8.90
N GLN A 31 4.43 -7.51 -9.01
CA GLN A 31 5.75 -7.99 -9.39
C GLN A 31 6.33 -8.97 -8.34
N ILE A 32 6.14 -8.70 -7.05
CA ILE A 32 6.53 -9.62 -5.96
C ILE A 32 5.82 -10.96 -6.14
N VAL A 33 4.50 -10.95 -6.32
CA VAL A 33 3.70 -12.16 -6.51
C VAL A 33 4.13 -12.95 -7.73
N GLN A 34 4.32 -12.30 -8.89
CA GLN A 34 4.75 -12.96 -10.12
C GLN A 34 6.15 -13.59 -9.96
N THR A 35 7.06 -12.88 -9.32
CA THR A 35 8.41 -13.39 -9.07
C THR A 35 8.37 -14.59 -8.11
N THR A 36 7.57 -14.50 -7.04
CA THR A 36 7.38 -15.60 -6.09
C THR A 36 6.79 -16.83 -6.80
N HIS A 37 5.73 -16.66 -7.59
CA HIS A 37 5.10 -17.72 -8.36
C HIS A 37 6.10 -18.44 -9.27
N ALA A 38 6.90 -17.67 -10.03
CA ALA A 38 7.87 -18.24 -10.98
C ALA A 38 8.98 -19.05 -10.29
N ILE A 39 9.52 -18.53 -9.16
CA ILE A 39 10.66 -19.17 -8.48
C ILE A 39 10.26 -20.41 -7.73
N PHE A 40 9.14 -20.38 -7.04
CA PHE A 40 8.65 -21.54 -6.29
C PHE A 40 8.12 -22.64 -7.21
N ASN A 41 7.93 -22.34 -8.49
CA ASN A 41 7.28 -23.25 -9.44
C ASN A 41 6.05 -23.87 -8.79
N VAL A 42 5.12 -23.01 -8.43
CA VAL A 42 3.88 -23.33 -7.73
C VAL A 42 2.67 -23.05 -8.61
N ASP A 43 1.51 -23.52 -8.21
CA ASP A 43 0.28 -23.37 -8.99
C ASP A 43 -0.45 -22.05 -8.69
N GLY A 44 -0.07 -21.37 -7.62
CA GLY A 44 -0.58 -20.05 -7.27
C GLY A 44 0.31 -19.34 -6.26
N ALA A 45 0.30 -18.02 -6.31
CA ALA A 45 0.93 -17.13 -5.34
C ALA A 45 0.03 -15.92 -5.08
N GLY A 46 0.07 -15.39 -3.86
CA GLY A 46 -0.71 -14.24 -3.48
C GLY A 46 -0.06 -13.43 -2.36
N LEU A 47 -0.46 -12.18 -2.28
CA LEU A 47 -0.05 -11.22 -1.27
C LEU A 47 -1.28 -10.54 -0.70
N MET A 48 -1.46 -10.65 0.59
CA MET A 48 -2.50 -9.95 1.35
C MET A 48 -1.85 -8.87 2.21
N LEU A 49 -2.51 -7.74 2.37
CA LEU A 49 -2.09 -6.66 3.28
C LEU A 49 -3.16 -6.40 4.33
N ALA A 50 -2.72 -6.01 5.50
CA ALA A 50 -3.62 -5.59 6.56
C ALA A 50 -4.09 -4.14 6.33
N ASP A 51 -5.37 -3.90 6.56
CA ASP A 51 -5.94 -2.55 6.64
C ASP A 51 -5.68 -1.91 8.01
N VAL A 52 -6.20 -0.70 8.21
CA VAL A 52 -6.05 0.05 9.46
C VAL A 52 -6.71 -0.61 10.68
N ASP A 53 -7.65 -1.53 10.44
CA ASP A 53 -8.36 -2.30 11.47
C ASP A 53 -7.75 -3.71 11.65
N HIS A 54 -6.56 -3.95 11.10
CA HIS A 54 -5.84 -5.23 11.11
C HIS A 54 -6.58 -6.40 10.43
N HIS A 55 -7.43 -6.12 9.45
CA HIS A 55 -8.03 -7.15 8.61
C HIS A 55 -7.20 -7.35 7.34
N LEU A 56 -6.93 -8.61 6.99
CA LEU A 56 -6.26 -8.92 5.74
C LEU A 56 -7.18 -8.67 4.54
N LEU A 57 -6.65 -7.96 3.55
CA LEU A 57 -7.26 -7.69 2.26
C LEU A 57 -6.38 -8.24 1.15
N ASN A 58 -7.01 -8.68 0.07
CA ASN A 58 -6.30 -9.10 -1.13
C ASN A 58 -5.59 -7.90 -1.77
N ALA A 59 -4.28 -8.00 -1.97
CA ALA A 59 -3.47 -6.94 -2.57
C ALA A 59 -2.96 -7.32 -3.97
N ALA A 60 -2.46 -8.55 -4.15
CA ALA A 60 -2.03 -9.05 -5.44
C ALA A 60 -2.12 -10.59 -5.49
N VAL A 61 -2.47 -11.14 -6.64
CA VAL A 61 -2.56 -12.59 -6.87
C VAL A 61 -2.01 -12.98 -8.24
N SER A 62 -1.55 -14.23 -8.37
CA SER A 62 -1.11 -14.79 -9.65
C SER A 62 -2.28 -15.06 -10.60
N ASP A 63 -3.40 -15.50 -10.06
CA ASP A 63 -4.58 -15.92 -10.82
C ASP A 63 -5.89 -15.83 -10.00
N ASP A 64 -7.03 -16.08 -10.65
CA ASP A 64 -8.34 -16.02 -10.02
C ASP A 64 -8.58 -17.11 -8.96
N ARG A 65 -7.91 -18.27 -9.06
CA ARG A 65 -8.02 -19.33 -8.04
C ARG A 65 -7.40 -18.89 -6.73
N MET A 66 -6.23 -18.25 -6.81
CA MET A 66 -5.58 -17.69 -5.63
C MET A 66 -6.42 -16.57 -5.01
N ARG A 67 -7.04 -15.72 -5.83
CA ARG A 67 -7.99 -14.70 -5.36
C ARG A 67 -9.14 -15.31 -4.54
N HIS A 68 -9.80 -16.32 -5.09
CA HIS A 68 -10.88 -17.00 -4.39
C HIS A 68 -10.42 -17.71 -3.10
N LEU A 69 -9.19 -18.24 -3.09
CA LEU A 69 -8.61 -18.85 -1.91
C LEU A 69 -8.41 -17.84 -0.77
N GLU A 70 -7.91 -16.66 -1.10
CA GLU A 70 -7.75 -15.57 -0.14
C GLU A 70 -9.11 -15.05 0.37
N GLU A 71 -10.08 -14.86 -0.53
CA GLU A 71 -11.46 -14.48 -0.17
C GLU A 71 -12.13 -15.50 0.76
N LEU A 72 -11.85 -16.80 0.58
CA LEU A 72 -12.34 -17.84 1.49
C LEU A 72 -11.77 -17.68 2.89
N GLN A 73 -10.48 -17.41 3.02
CA GLN A 73 -9.83 -17.21 4.31
C GLN A 73 -10.39 -15.98 5.02
N ILE A 74 -10.57 -14.87 4.29
CA ILE A 74 -11.18 -13.65 4.82
C ILE A 74 -12.61 -13.93 5.30
N ARG A 75 -13.42 -14.63 4.49
CA ARG A 75 -14.81 -14.90 4.81
C ARG A 75 -15.01 -15.83 6.02
N HIS A 76 -14.18 -16.85 6.14
CA HIS A 76 -14.27 -17.83 7.22
C HIS A 76 -13.44 -17.45 8.45
N GLN A 77 -12.57 -16.43 8.33
CA GLN A 77 -11.60 -16.05 9.37
C GLN A 77 -10.75 -17.25 9.81
N GLU A 78 -10.46 -18.15 8.89
CA GLU A 78 -9.61 -19.32 9.11
C GLU A 78 -8.80 -19.64 7.86
N GLY A 79 -7.63 -20.21 8.06
CA GLY A 79 -6.73 -20.64 6.98
C GLY A 79 -5.28 -20.26 7.22
N PRO A 80 -4.37 -20.75 6.34
CA PRO A 80 -2.93 -20.57 6.53
C PRO A 80 -2.48 -19.11 6.56
N CYS A 81 -3.09 -18.24 5.75
CA CYS A 81 -2.73 -16.81 5.72
C CYS A 81 -3.19 -16.09 6.99
N ILE A 82 -4.42 -16.36 7.45
CA ILE A 82 -4.93 -15.80 8.71
C ILE A 82 -4.03 -16.24 9.87
N ALA A 83 -3.75 -17.54 9.98
CA ALA A 83 -2.87 -18.07 11.02
C ALA A 83 -1.45 -17.49 10.95
N ALA A 84 -0.86 -17.36 9.75
CA ALA A 84 0.46 -16.77 9.61
C ALA A 84 0.50 -15.31 10.06
N PHE A 85 -0.56 -14.56 9.78
CA PHE A 85 -0.70 -13.16 10.19
C PHE A 85 -0.85 -13.01 11.71
N GLU A 86 -1.76 -13.78 12.31
CA GLU A 86 -2.05 -13.71 13.75
C GLU A 86 -0.89 -14.22 14.60
N ASP A 87 -0.32 -15.38 14.24
CA ASP A 87 0.78 -16.02 14.97
C ASP A 87 2.15 -15.36 14.67
N LYS A 88 2.23 -14.52 13.64
CA LYS A 88 3.48 -13.87 13.16
C LYS A 88 4.58 -14.89 12.85
N ASN A 89 4.18 -16.04 12.37
CA ASN A 89 5.05 -17.15 12.05
C ASN A 89 4.69 -17.76 10.69
N LEU A 90 5.70 -18.36 10.05
CA LEU A 90 5.48 -19.16 8.85
C LEU A 90 4.55 -20.34 9.16
N VAL A 91 3.56 -20.51 8.31
CA VAL A 91 2.55 -21.59 8.42
C VAL A 91 2.59 -22.44 7.18
N ARG A 92 2.61 -23.76 7.39
CA ARG A 92 2.58 -24.76 6.33
C ARG A 92 1.40 -25.71 6.46
N ALA A 93 0.82 -26.06 5.33
CA ALA A 93 -0.09 -27.18 5.15
C ALA A 93 0.41 -28.00 3.95
N GLU A 94 0.84 -29.23 4.20
CA GLU A 94 1.40 -30.13 3.17
C GLU A 94 0.31 -30.87 2.40
N ASP A 95 -0.84 -31.09 3.04
CA ASP A 95 -2.02 -31.71 2.46
C ASP A 95 -3.30 -31.23 3.15
N LEU A 96 -4.01 -30.35 2.50
CA LEU A 96 -5.27 -29.80 3.00
C LEU A 96 -6.38 -30.85 3.16
N THR A 97 -6.27 -32.03 2.55
CA THR A 97 -7.24 -33.12 2.79
C THR A 97 -7.12 -33.75 4.16
N GLN A 98 -5.97 -33.58 4.83
CA GLN A 98 -5.69 -34.07 6.16
C GLN A 98 -5.61 -32.92 7.20
N GLU A 99 -5.83 -31.71 6.76
CA GLU A 99 -5.69 -30.53 7.61
C GLU A 99 -6.93 -30.33 8.51
N MET A 100 -6.71 -30.34 9.81
CA MET A 100 -7.76 -30.22 10.82
C MET A 100 -7.86 -28.84 11.47
N ARG A 101 -6.82 -28.00 11.28
CA ARG A 101 -6.80 -26.64 11.89
C ARG A 101 -7.84 -25.72 11.28
N TRP A 102 -8.16 -25.90 9.99
CA TRP A 102 -9.06 -25.01 9.22
C TRP A 102 -10.08 -25.83 8.42
N PRO A 103 -11.09 -26.44 9.07
CA PRO A 103 -11.96 -27.41 8.42
C PRO A 103 -12.84 -26.81 7.32
N SER A 104 -13.34 -25.59 7.50
CA SER A 104 -14.16 -24.90 6.48
C SER A 104 -13.32 -24.46 5.30
N PHE A 105 -12.17 -23.85 5.55
CA PHE A 105 -11.23 -23.45 4.50
C PHE A 105 -10.72 -24.65 3.71
N SER A 106 -10.20 -25.69 4.38
CA SER A 106 -9.59 -26.85 3.75
C SER A 106 -10.56 -27.57 2.83
N LYS A 107 -11.81 -27.76 3.27
CA LYS A 107 -12.87 -28.36 2.45
C LYS A 107 -13.10 -27.59 1.15
N HIS A 108 -13.18 -26.28 1.21
CA HIS A 108 -13.42 -25.45 0.02
C HIS A 108 -12.19 -25.33 -0.87
N ALA A 109 -10.98 -25.24 -0.30
CA ALA A 109 -9.73 -25.19 -1.04
C ALA A 109 -9.50 -26.48 -1.86
N VAL A 110 -9.71 -27.64 -1.23
CA VAL A 110 -9.59 -28.95 -1.90
C VAL A 110 -10.57 -29.08 -3.07
N THR A 111 -11.82 -28.64 -2.94
CA THR A 111 -12.79 -28.68 -4.05
C THR A 111 -12.39 -27.80 -5.23
N ARG A 112 -11.44 -26.87 -5.05
CA ARG A 112 -10.87 -26.01 -6.08
C ARG A 112 -9.50 -26.48 -6.57
N GLY A 113 -9.10 -27.67 -6.18
CA GLY A 113 -7.84 -28.29 -6.62
C GLY A 113 -6.61 -27.87 -5.81
N ILE A 114 -6.74 -27.08 -4.76
CA ILE A 114 -5.60 -26.68 -3.91
C ILE A 114 -5.37 -27.76 -2.85
N ARG A 115 -4.13 -28.26 -2.78
CA ARG A 115 -3.73 -29.36 -1.88
C ARG A 115 -2.71 -28.95 -0.83
N ALA A 116 -1.82 -28.01 -1.15
CA ALA A 116 -0.80 -27.56 -0.21
C ALA A 116 -0.67 -26.03 -0.22
N VAL A 117 -0.31 -25.48 0.93
CA VAL A 117 -0.11 -24.02 1.12
C VAL A 117 1.11 -23.80 2.01
N LEU A 118 1.93 -22.82 1.63
CA LEU A 118 2.96 -22.24 2.48
C LEU A 118 2.69 -20.73 2.57
N ALA A 119 2.54 -20.21 3.79
CA ALA A 119 2.24 -18.82 4.05
C ALA A 119 3.25 -18.23 5.03
N SER A 120 3.75 -17.04 4.74
CA SER A 120 4.71 -16.32 5.58
C SER A 120 4.25 -14.90 5.83
N PRO A 121 4.27 -14.41 7.08
CA PRO A 121 3.93 -13.04 7.39
C PRO A 121 4.96 -12.09 6.79
N ILE A 122 4.51 -10.89 6.38
CA ILE A 122 5.38 -9.79 5.99
C ILE A 122 5.69 -9.00 7.28
N PRO A 123 6.94 -9.04 7.79
CA PRO A 123 7.28 -8.43 9.07
C PRO A 123 7.29 -6.90 9.00
N TYR A 124 6.84 -6.24 10.06
CA TYR A 124 6.98 -4.81 10.25
C TYR A 124 7.14 -4.47 11.75
N ASN A 125 8.33 -4.06 12.15
CA ASN A 125 8.69 -3.89 13.56
C ASN A 125 8.50 -5.20 14.34
N GLN A 126 7.57 -5.22 15.33
CA GLN A 126 7.22 -6.39 16.12
C GLN A 126 5.89 -7.02 15.68
N ASP A 127 5.37 -6.58 14.54
CA ASP A 127 4.07 -6.98 13.99
C ASP A 127 4.19 -7.53 12.57
N ALA A 128 3.06 -7.86 11.97
CA ALA A 128 2.95 -8.20 10.56
C ALA A 128 2.06 -7.18 9.85
N VAL A 129 2.41 -6.79 8.62
CA VAL A 129 1.60 -5.88 7.78
C VAL A 129 0.91 -6.61 6.65
N GLY A 130 1.12 -7.91 6.54
CA GLY A 130 0.52 -8.73 5.50
C GLY A 130 1.05 -10.15 5.50
N VAL A 131 0.75 -10.88 4.44
CA VAL A 131 1.17 -12.27 4.22
C VAL A 131 1.48 -12.49 2.75
N VAL A 132 2.54 -13.23 2.46
CA VAL A 132 2.76 -13.85 1.14
C VAL A 132 2.51 -15.34 1.26
N ALA A 133 1.73 -15.89 0.33
CA ALA A 133 1.42 -17.32 0.29
C ALA A 133 1.64 -17.89 -1.09
N VAL A 134 2.05 -19.17 -1.10
CA VAL A 134 2.17 -19.99 -2.31
C VAL A 134 1.35 -21.27 -2.14
N THR A 135 0.79 -21.76 -3.25
CA THR A 135 -0.12 -22.92 -3.25
C THR A 135 0.28 -23.95 -4.27
N SER A 136 -0.05 -25.23 -3.99
CA SER A 136 0.12 -26.33 -4.94
C SER A 136 -1.17 -27.13 -5.07
N GLU A 137 -1.46 -27.58 -6.31
CA GLU A 137 -2.55 -28.51 -6.64
C GLU A 137 -2.26 -29.93 -6.18
N GLU A 138 -1.00 -30.24 -5.92
CA GLU A 138 -0.57 -31.52 -5.40
C GLU A 138 -0.18 -31.42 -3.92
N ARG A 139 -0.25 -32.54 -3.22
CA ARG A 139 0.38 -32.67 -1.91
C ARG A 139 1.86 -32.29 -2.05
N ARG A 140 2.32 -31.38 -1.21
CA ARG A 140 3.68 -30.86 -1.29
C ARG A 140 4.31 -30.74 0.11
N PRO A 141 5.30 -31.58 0.43
CA PRO A 141 6.14 -31.32 1.59
C PRO A 141 7.01 -30.10 1.28
N TRP A 142 6.86 -29.08 2.11
CA TRP A 142 7.65 -27.86 1.96
C TRP A 142 9.04 -28.09 2.58
N SER A 143 10.09 -27.95 1.78
CA SER A 143 11.47 -28.08 2.27
C SER A 143 11.90 -26.87 3.07
N ALA A 144 12.93 -27.03 3.92
CA ALA A 144 13.50 -25.93 4.68
C ALA A 144 14.02 -24.80 3.76
N GLU A 145 14.52 -25.14 2.57
CA GLU A 145 14.96 -24.18 1.56
C GLU A 145 13.77 -23.35 1.03
N ALA A 146 12.62 -24.00 0.80
CA ALA A 146 11.41 -23.29 0.38
C ALA A 146 10.90 -22.36 1.49
N GLU A 147 10.91 -22.79 2.74
CA GLU A 147 10.55 -21.95 3.88
C GLU A 147 11.48 -20.73 4.00
N LEU A 148 12.80 -20.93 3.96
CA LEU A 148 13.79 -19.85 3.99
C LEU A 148 13.65 -18.90 2.80
N ALA A 149 13.37 -19.44 1.60
CA ALA A 149 13.15 -18.62 0.42
C ALA A 149 11.92 -17.73 0.59
N LEU A 150 10.79 -18.27 1.09
CA LEU A 150 9.58 -17.47 1.30
C LEU A 150 9.82 -16.39 2.35
N LEU A 151 10.52 -16.68 3.44
CA LEU A 151 10.93 -15.69 4.45
C LEU A 151 11.76 -14.57 3.82
N ALA A 152 12.75 -14.90 2.99
CA ALA A 152 13.56 -13.88 2.30
C ALA A 152 12.70 -12.98 1.37
N PHE A 153 11.68 -13.54 0.72
CA PHE A 153 10.74 -12.77 -0.10
C PHE A 153 9.84 -11.85 0.74
N THR A 154 9.37 -12.32 1.89
CA THR A 154 8.57 -11.47 2.78
C THR A 154 9.39 -10.35 3.43
N ASP A 155 10.66 -10.59 3.76
CA ASP A 155 11.58 -9.55 4.23
C ASP A 155 11.81 -8.46 3.15
N LEU A 156 11.99 -8.87 1.89
CA LEU A 156 12.09 -7.93 0.78
C LEU A 156 10.77 -7.16 0.58
N ALA A 157 9.63 -7.84 0.62
CA ALA A 157 8.33 -7.19 0.54
C ALA A 157 8.15 -6.15 1.65
N ALA A 158 8.58 -6.45 2.88
CA ALA A 158 8.56 -5.53 4.01
C ALA A 158 9.38 -4.26 3.74
N LEU A 159 10.61 -4.42 3.23
CA LEU A 159 11.46 -3.28 2.87
C LEU A 159 10.85 -2.40 1.79
N LEU A 160 10.22 -3.01 0.77
CA LEU A 160 9.57 -2.29 -0.31
C LEU A 160 8.34 -1.53 0.17
N ILE A 161 7.48 -2.16 0.96
CA ILE A 161 6.30 -1.53 1.56
C ILE A 161 6.73 -0.36 2.45
N ALA A 162 7.74 -0.56 3.32
CA ALA A 162 8.27 0.51 4.17
C ALA A 162 8.83 1.69 3.36
N SER A 163 9.55 1.41 2.27
CA SER A 163 10.10 2.45 1.38
C SER A 163 9.00 3.27 0.70
N MET A 164 7.93 2.62 0.28
CA MET A 164 6.76 3.28 -0.35
C MET A 164 6.01 4.15 0.65
N MET A 165 5.77 3.66 1.87
CA MET A 165 5.12 4.45 2.94
C MET A 165 5.92 5.71 3.27
N LEU A 166 7.26 5.63 3.30
CA LEU A 166 8.12 6.80 3.50
C LEU A 166 8.05 7.77 2.31
N GLY A 167 8.00 7.28 1.09
CA GLY A 167 7.83 8.08 -0.13
C GLY A 167 6.51 8.83 -0.17
N GLU A 168 5.41 8.18 0.18
CA GLU A 168 4.08 8.80 0.27
C GLU A 168 4.04 9.89 1.35
N GLN A 169 4.58 9.65 2.54
CA GLN A 169 4.67 10.66 3.60
C GLN A 169 5.50 11.87 3.19
N GLN A 170 6.62 11.68 2.50
CA GLN A 170 7.43 12.77 1.99
C GLN A 170 6.71 13.57 0.92
N THR A 171 5.98 12.90 0.03
CA THR A 171 5.19 13.54 -1.02
C THR A 171 4.02 14.36 -0.42
N GLU A 172 3.34 13.83 0.56
CA GLU A 172 2.26 14.52 1.26
C GLU A 172 2.79 15.76 2.02
N LEU A 173 3.90 15.62 2.74
CA LEU A 173 4.53 16.74 3.44
C LEU A 173 4.98 17.83 2.46
N ALA A 174 5.60 17.45 1.33
CA ALA A 174 6.00 18.39 0.29
C ALA A 174 4.79 19.13 -0.30
N ALA A 175 3.68 18.40 -0.57
CA ALA A 175 2.44 19.00 -1.05
C ALA A 175 1.81 19.96 -0.02
N GLN A 176 1.83 19.61 1.25
CA GLN A 176 1.34 20.47 2.34
C GLN A 176 2.19 21.75 2.46
N LEU A 177 3.52 21.64 2.42
CA LEU A 177 4.43 22.79 2.45
C LEU A 177 4.24 23.70 1.22
N GLN A 178 4.13 23.12 0.03
CA GLN A 178 3.86 23.87 -1.21
C GLN A 178 2.51 24.59 -1.14
N SER A 179 1.47 23.93 -0.63
CA SER A 179 0.16 24.53 -0.42
C SER A 179 0.20 25.68 0.58
N ALA A 180 0.97 25.54 1.67
CA ALA A 180 1.16 26.61 2.65
C ALA A 180 1.89 27.82 2.06
N LEU A 181 2.96 27.58 1.28
CA LEU A 181 3.70 28.65 0.60
C LEU A 181 2.83 29.38 -0.42
N ASN A 182 2.08 28.66 -1.24
CA ASN A 182 1.15 29.24 -2.20
C ASN A 182 0.05 30.05 -1.51
N SER A 183 -0.49 29.55 -0.40
CA SER A 183 -1.48 30.28 0.40
C SER A 183 -0.93 31.56 0.97
N ARG A 184 0.32 31.58 1.45
CA ARG A 184 0.98 32.77 1.95
C ARG A 184 1.21 33.78 0.83
N ALA A 185 1.70 33.35 -0.32
CA ALA A 185 1.93 34.24 -1.46
C ALA A 185 0.66 34.95 -1.92
N ILE A 186 -0.46 34.21 -2.06
CA ILE A 186 -1.73 34.77 -2.53
C ILE A 186 -2.34 35.74 -1.49
N ILE A 187 -2.14 35.48 -0.19
CA ILE A 187 -2.58 36.41 0.88
C ILE A 187 -1.76 37.71 0.82
N GLU A 188 -0.45 37.65 0.63
CA GLU A 188 0.39 38.83 0.50
C GLU A 188 0.04 39.68 -0.76
N GLN A 189 -0.23 38.99 -1.88
CA GLN A 189 -0.72 39.66 -3.10
C GLN A 189 -2.06 40.38 -2.86
N ALA A 190 -3.03 39.72 -2.22
CA ALA A 190 -4.32 40.30 -1.91
C ALA A 190 -4.20 41.53 -0.96
N LYS A 191 -3.31 41.44 0.04
CA LYS A 191 -2.97 42.58 0.89
C LYS A 191 -2.43 43.75 0.06
N GLY A 192 -1.49 43.49 -0.86
CA GLY A 192 -0.95 44.48 -1.78
C GLY A 192 -2.04 45.19 -2.60
N VAL A 193 -3.00 44.42 -3.14
CA VAL A 193 -4.14 44.93 -3.87
C VAL A 193 -4.99 45.87 -2.99
N LEU A 194 -5.36 45.43 -1.78
CA LEU A 194 -6.18 46.25 -0.86
C LEU A 194 -5.45 47.51 -0.40
N ILE A 195 -4.15 47.42 -0.16
CA ILE A 195 -3.32 48.61 0.16
C ILE A 195 -3.34 49.61 -1.00
N GLY A 196 -3.12 49.14 -2.23
CA GLY A 196 -3.11 49.99 -3.43
C GLY A 196 -4.48 50.61 -3.75
N GLN A 197 -5.55 49.84 -3.63
CA GLN A 197 -6.90 50.29 -3.99
C GLN A 197 -7.59 51.13 -2.90
N GLN A 198 -7.34 50.81 -1.62
CA GLN A 198 -8.10 51.38 -0.50
C GLN A 198 -7.23 52.20 0.47
N GLY A 199 -5.92 52.28 0.25
CA GLY A 199 -5.00 53.03 1.13
C GLY A 199 -4.85 52.43 2.53
N LEU A 200 -5.16 51.14 2.70
CA LEU A 200 -5.12 50.45 3.99
C LEU A 200 -3.68 50.23 4.46
N THR A 201 -3.51 50.09 5.78
CA THR A 201 -2.25 49.54 6.29
C THR A 201 -2.19 47.99 6.01
N ALA A 202 -0.99 47.41 6.05
CA ALA A 202 -0.83 45.97 5.87
C ALA A 202 -1.60 45.15 6.94
N HIS A 203 -1.72 45.72 8.15
CA HIS A 203 -2.48 45.13 9.25
C HIS A 203 -3.99 45.13 8.96
N ASP A 204 -4.52 46.27 8.51
CA ASP A 204 -5.95 46.43 8.26
C ASP A 204 -6.38 45.61 7.03
N ALA A 205 -5.57 45.60 5.97
CA ALA A 205 -5.81 44.74 4.81
C ALA A 205 -5.91 43.26 5.19
N TYR A 206 -5.01 42.78 6.04
CA TYR A 206 -5.08 41.41 6.55
C TYR A 206 -6.31 41.17 7.44
N ALA A 207 -6.64 42.11 8.32
CA ALA A 207 -7.83 42.04 9.16
C ALA A 207 -9.12 41.97 8.34
N GLN A 208 -9.21 42.75 7.25
CA GLN A 208 -10.35 42.74 6.31
C GLN A 208 -10.50 41.38 5.62
N LEU A 209 -9.41 40.82 5.08
CA LEU A 209 -9.43 39.46 4.46
C LEU A 209 -9.88 38.37 5.45
N ARG A 210 -9.39 38.43 6.69
CA ARG A 210 -9.81 37.50 7.75
C ARG A 210 -11.27 37.64 8.13
N ALA A 211 -11.78 38.87 8.23
CA ALA A 211 -13.18 39.13 8.55
C ALA A 211 -14.10 38.57 7.47
N GLN A 212 -13.78 38.82 6.20
CA GLN A 212 -14.52 38.28 5.06
C GLN A 212 -14.49 36.73 5.05
N ALA A 213 -13.33 36.11 5.23
CA ALA A 213 -13.18 34.66 5.29
C ALA A 213 -14.04 34.01 6.39
N ARG A 214 -14.15 34.65 7.57
CA ARG A 214 -15.04 34.24 8.67
C ARG A 214 -16.52 34.34 8.31
N THR A 215 -16.89 35.51 7.78
CA THR A 215 -18.29 35.78 7.39
C THR A 215 -18.79 34.78 6.36
N GLU A 216 -17.97 34.48 5.35
CA GLU A 216 -18.30 33.57 4.26
C GLU A 216 -18.03 32.09 4.61
N ARG A 217 -17.42 31.80 5.77
CA ARG A 217 -16.98 30.46 6.20
C ARG A 217 -16.11 29.77 5.14
N ARG A 218 -15.20 30.51 4.52
CA ARG A 218 -14.29 30.04 3.47
C ARG A 218 -12.84 30.24 3.90
N LYS A 219 -11.94 29.46 3.27
CA LYS A 219 -10.50 29.56 3.56
C LYS A 219 -9.99 30.95 3.14
N LEU A 220 -9.10 31.51 3.96
CA LEU A 220 -8.50 32.84 3.72
C LEU A 220 -7.81 32.92 2.36
N ALA A 221 -7.10 31.88 1.94
CA ALA A 221 -6.45 31.86 0.63
C ALA A 221 -7.44 31.93 -0.55
N ILE A 222 -8.66 31.36 -0.40
CA ILE A 222 -9.69 31.45 -1.45
C ILE A 222 -10.21 32.86 -1.59
N ILE A 223 -10.51 33.51 -0.48
CA ILE A 223 -10.94 34.93 -0.48
C ILE A 223 -9.84 35.81 -1.07
N SER A 224 -8.59 35.59 -0.67
CA SER A 224 -7.44 36.34 -1.19
C SER A 224 -7.27 36.16 -2.71
N ALA A 225 -7.45 34.95 -3.23
CA ALA A 225 -7.38 34.68 -4.67
C ALA A 225 -8.49 35.42 -5.46
N GLU A 226 -9.68 35.57 -4.88
CA GLU A 226 -10.76 36.32 -5.50
C GLU A 226 -10.47 37.84 -5.53
N VAL A 227 -9.91 38.41 -4.47
CA VAL A 227 -9.49 39.81 -4.43
C VAL A 227 -8.46 40.08 -5.53
N VAL A 228 -7.42 39.22 -5.66
CA VAL A 228 -6.40 39.40 -6.71
C VAL A 228 -7.00 39.25 -8.11
N ARG A 229 -7.86 38.27 -8.33
CA ARG A 229 -8.52 38.04 -9.63
C ARG A 229 -9.39 39.20 -10.05
N ASN A 230 -10.16 39.77 -9.10
CA ASN A 230 -11.03 40.91 -9.38
C ASN A 230 -10.23 42.18 -9.73
N ALA A 231 -9.09 42.41 -9.07
CA ALA A 231 -8.20 43.52 -9.38
C ALA A 231 -7.66 43.44 -10.82
N ILE A 232 -7.20 42.27 -11.24
CA ILE A 232 -6.69 42.05 -12.60
C ILE A 232 -7.77 42.32 -13.68
N ARG A 233 -9.03 41.99 -13.40
CA ARG A 233 -10.14 42.24 -14.33
C ARG A 233 -10.44 43.71 -14.47
N THR A 234 -10.39 44.48 -13.38
CA THR A 234 -10.64 45.93 -13.38
C THR A 234 -9.56 46.71 -14.13
N ASP A 235 -8.29 46.26 -14.04
CA ASP A 235 -7.18 46.86 -14.80
C ASP A 235 -7.21 46.53 -16.31
N SER A 236 -7.93 45.49 -16.71
CA SER A 236 -8.05 45.08 -18.13
C SER A 236 -9.22 45.77 -18.87
N GLU A 237 -10.11 46.47 -18.13
CA GLU A 237 -11.28 47.17 -18.66
C GLU A 237 -11.09 48.69 -18.71
N ASN A 238 -9.94 49.23 -18.26
CA ASN A 238 -9.53 50.64 -18.33
C ASN A 238 -8.37 50.79 -19.32
#